data_bbb6859db96b1204b9f49fc4e2f0cb35
#
_entry.id   bbb6859db96b1204b9f49fc4e2f0cb35
#
_cell.length_a   1.000
_cell.length_b   1.000
_cell.length_c   1.000
_cell.angle_alpha   90.00
_cell.angle_beta   90.00
_cell.angle_gamma   90.00
#
_symmetry.space_group_name_H-M   'P 1'
#
loop_
_entity.id
_entity.type
_entity.pdbx_description
1 polymer ?
#
loop_
_entity_poly.entity_id
_entity_poly.type
_entity_poly.pdbx_seq_one_letter_code
_entity_poly.pdbx_strand_id
1 'polypeptide(L)'
;MEVLHLLFEGIAAVGVLFGFYTYRMDSLRRKQQDTLNAYLELQHNTFSKLNMWMPSEIKEACEDRRSDGYKKLSGYLAEIELFCLGINQGIYDFDTFYKMAHGYFDNDRGTLKTRLLPLLEAKLIDAKEEYYYNIRDMWEKMKKR
;
A
#
# COMPACT_ATOMS: atom_id res chain seq x y z
N MET A 1 -29.51 -47.30 13.68
CA MET A 1 -28.61 -46.42 14.50
C MET A 1 -27.44 -45.90 13.69
N GLU A 2 -26.77 -46.67 12.84
CA GLU A 2 -25.59 -46.25 12.02
C GLU A 2 -25.91 -45.15 11.00
N VAL A 3 -27.07 -45.22 10.32
CA VAL A 3 -27.45 -44.19 9.34
C VAL A 3 -27.67 -42.82 9.97
N LEU A 4 -28.18 -42.78 11.20
CA LEU A 4 -28.37 -41.54 11.93
C LEU A 4 -27.07 -40.90 12.33
N HIS A 5 -26.05 -41.72 12.70
CA HIS A 5 -24.72 -41.31 13.06
C HIS A 5 -23.99 -40.69 11.85
N LEU A 6 -24.07 -41.35 10.69
CA LEU A 6 -23.49 -40.85 9.44
C LEU A 6 -24.11 -39.53 8.98
N LEU A 7 -25.46 -39.37 9.17
CA LEU A 7 -26.12 -38.09 8.87
C LEU A 7 -25.66 -36.96 9.79
N PHE A 8 -25.48 -37.21 11.09
CA PHE A 8 -24.97 -36.23 12.03
C PHE A 8 -23.52 -35.83 11.75
N GLU A 9 -22.66 -36.79 11.42
CA GLU A 9 -21.28 -36.55 11.02
C GLU A 9 -21.20 -35.71 9.72
N GLY A 10 -22.05 -36.02 8.74
CA GLY A 10 -22.13 -35.26 7.50
C GLY A 10 -22.57 -33.81 7.72
N ILE A 11 -23.59 -33.57 8.56
CA ILE A 11 -24.07 -32.23 8.90
C ILE A 11 -22.99 -31.45 9.65
N ALA A 12 -22.30 -32.08 10.59
CA ALA A 12 -21.21 -31.45 11.35
C ALA A 12 -20.04 -31.03 10.43
N ALA A 13 -19.64 -31.91 9.51
CA ALA A 13 -18.58 -31.61 8.54
C ALA A 13 -18.95 -30.44 7.62
N VAL A 14 -20.18 -30.38 7.12
CA VAL A 14 -20.68 -29.26 6.31
C VAL A 14 -20.72 -27.98 7.14
N GLY A 15 -21.15 -28.02 8.40
CA GLY A 15 -21.15 -26.87 9.29
C GLY A 15 -19.74 -26.29 9.53
N VAL A 16 -18.75 -27.17 9.74
CA VAL A 16 -17.35 -26.75 9.92
C VAL A 16 -16.80 -26.11 8.64
N LEU A 17 -17.04 -26.71 7.47
CA LEU A 17 -16.61 -26.15 6.18
C LEU A 17 -17.25 -24.79 5.91
N PHE A 18 -18.57 -24.66 6.18
CA PHE A 18 -19.28 -23.40 6.03
C PHE A 18 -18.77 -22.33 7.01
N GLY A 19 -18.53 -22.70 8.27
CA GLY A 19 -17.93 -21.80 9.27
C GLY A 19 -16.55 -21.31 8.87
N PHE A 20 -15.70 -22.20 8.36
CA PHE A 20 -14.37 -21.85 7.85
C PHE A 20 -14.45 -20.93 6.63
N TYR A 21 -15.35 -21.22 5.69
CA TYR A 21 -15.56 -20.37 4.52
C TYR A 21 -16.01 -18.96 4.93
N THR A 22 -17.01 -18.87 5.81
CA THR A 22 -17.54 -17.59 6.30
C THR A 22 -16.44 -16.78 7.02
N TYR A 23 -15.68 -17.43 7.90
CA TYR A 23 -14.56 -16.79 8.59
C TYR A 23 -13.52 -16.23 7.61
N ARG A 24 -13.17 -17.01 6.57
CA ARG A 24 -12.21 -16.57 5.54
C ARG A 24 -12.72 -15.39 4.74
N MET A 25 -14.00 -15.39 4.37
CA MET A 25 -14.63 -14.29 3.67
C MET A 25 -14.70 -13.02 4.50
N ASP A 26 -15.03 -13.13 5.79
CA ASP A 26 -15.06 -11.98 6.70
C ASP A 26 -13.67 -11.42 6.95
N SER A 27 -12.67 -12.26 7.10
CA SER A 27 -11.28 -11.85 7.21
C SER A 27 -10.82 -11.07 5.97
N LEU A 28 -11.16 -11.55 4.78
CA LEU A 28 -10.83 -10.85 3.52
C LEU A 28 -11.53 -9.49 3.43
N ARG A 29 -12.82 -9.43 3.75
CA ARG A 29 -13.59 -8.17 3.75
C ARG A 29 -13.01 -7.15 4.72
N ARG A 30 -12.63 -7.56 5.93
CA ARG A 30 -11.97 -6.69 6.90
C ARG A 30 -10.65 -6.14 6.35
N LYS A 31 -9.81 -7.01 5.79
CA LYS A 31 -8.56 -6.63 5.17
C LYS A 31 -8.73 -5.63 4.04
N GLN A 32 -9.74 -5.82 3.18
CA GLN A 32 -10.08 -4.88 2.11
C GLN A 32 -10.53 -3.53 2.66
N GLN A 33 -11.36 -3.54 3.72
CA GLN A 33 -11.82 -2.31 4.37
C GLN A 33 -10.68 -1.55 5.04
N ASP A 34 -9.79 -2.26 5.73
CA ASP A 34 -8.61 -1.67 6.37
C ASP A 34 -7.67 -1.06 5.32
N THR A 35 -7.50 -1.72 4.18
CA THR A 35 -6.73 -1.19 3.04
C THR A 35 -7.34 0.08 2.48
N LEU A 36 -8.66 0.10 2.30
CA LEU A 36 -9.38 1.29 1.83
C LEU A 36 -9.19 2.47 2.79
N ASN A 37 -9.40 2.23 4.07
CA ASN A 37 -9.28 3.27 5.10
C ASN A 37 -7.85 3.83 5.17
N ALA A 38 -6.85 2.95 5.21
CA ALA A 38 -5.44 3.35 5.25
C ALA A 38 -5.02 4.12 3.99
N TYR A 39 -5.52 3.72 2.81
CA TYR A 39 -5.25 4.43 1.56
C TYR A 39 -5.91 5.81 1.53
N LEU A 40 -7.16 5.93 1.98
CA LEU A 40 -7.85 7.23 2.03
C LEU A 40 -7.16 8.19 3.01
N GLU A 41 -6.68 7.68 4.13
CA GLU A 41 -5.89 8.46 5.09
C GLU A 41 -4.58 8.94 4.46
N LEU A 42 -3.85 8.06 3.80
CA LEU A 42 -2.62 8.37 3.07
C LEU A 42 -2.88 9.40 1.95
N GLN A 43 -3.98 9.24 1.22
CA GLN A 43 -4.37 10.17 0.17
C GLN A 43 -4.65 11.56 0.74
N HIS A 44 -5.38 11.64 1.84
CA HIS A 44 -5.73 12.91 2.47
C HIS A 44 -4.51 13.59 3.11
N ASN A 45 -3.72 12.85 3.87
CA ASN A 45 -2.63 13.41 4.67
C ASN A 45 -1.33 13.60 3.89
N THR A 46 -1.05 12.74 2.91
CA THR A 46 0.26 12.67 2.25
C THR A 46 0.17 13.06 0.79
N PHE A 47 -0.60 12.34 -0.02
CA PHE A 47 -0.64 12.59 -1.47
C PHE A 47 -1.25 13.94 -1.82
N SER A 48 -2.28 14.40 -1.12
CA SER A 48 -2.86 15.73 -1.35
C SER A 48 -1.85 16.83 -1.09
N LYS A 49 -1.05 16.70 -0.03
CA LYS A 49 0.01 17.66 0.31
C LYS A 49 1.19 17.58 -0.65
N LEU A 50 1.60 16.37 -1.02
CA LEU A 50 2.67 16.16 -2.00
C LEU A 50 2.28 16.73 -3.38
N ASN A 51 0.99 16.68 -3.74
CA ASN A 51 0.47 17.26 -4.98
C ASN A 51 0.57 18.79 -5.04
N MET A 52 0.64 19.45 -3.91
CA MET A 52 0.83 20.91 -3.84
C MET A 52 2.26 21.34 -4.20
N TRP A 53 3.23 20.43 -4.12
CA TRP A 53 4.63 20.71 -4.45
C TRP A 53 4.85 20.65 -5.95
N MET A 54 5.47 21.67 -6.52
CA MET A 54 5.95 21.61 -7.90
C MET A 54 7.21 20.73 -8.00
N PRO A 55 7.43 20.03 -9.12
CA PRO A 55 8.63 19.21 -9.30
C PRO A 55 9.94 19.97 -9.08
N SER A 56 9.98 21.28 -9.46
CA SER A 56 11.11 22.16 -9.22
C SER A 56 11.37 22.42 -7.73
N GLU A 57 10.31 22.62 -6.95
CA GLU A 57 10.40 22.83 -5.50
C GLU A 57 10.91 21.58 -4.78
N ILE A 58 10.47 20.39 -5.23
CA ILE A 58 10.95 19.11 -4.71
C ILE A 58 12.46 18.98 -4.96
N LYS A 59 12.90 19.31 -6.17
CA LYS A 59 14.33 19.26 -6.52
C LYS A 59 15.13 20.22 -5.68
N GLU A 60 14.71 21.47 -5.56
CA GLU A 60 15.36 22.49 -4.73
C GLU A 60 15.43 22.07 -3.25
N ALA A 61 14.31 21.56 -2.69
CA ALA A 61 14.29 21.07 -1.32
C ALA A 61 15.27 19.89 -1.10
N CYS A 62 15.51 19.06 -2.10
CA CYS A 62 16.44 17.94 -2.04
C CYS A 62 17.92 18.38 -2.06
N GLU A 63 18.24 19.59 -2.55
CA GLU A 63 19.58 20.15 -2.55
C GLU A 63 20.04 20.55 -1.14
N ASP A 64 19.12 21.03 -0.28
CA ASP A 64 19.41 21.33 1.12
C ASP A 64 18.68 20.40 2.10
N ARG A 65 19.39 19.38 2.58
CA ARG A 65 18.85 18.37 3.51
C ARG A 65 18.50 18.90 4.89
N ARG A 66 18.94 20.09 5.25
CA ARG A 66 18.60 20.74 6.52
C ARG A 66 17.34 21.58 6.40
N SER A 67 16.89 21.84 5.19
CA SER A 67 15.69 22.63 4.94
C SER A 67 14.43 21.97 5.55
N ASP A 68 13.49 22.80 5.94
CA ASP A 68 12.19 22.31 6.41
C ASP A 68 11.39 21.62 5.29
N GLY A 69 11.61 22.05 4.04
CA GLY A 69 11.07 21.40 2.85
C GLY A 69 11.50 19.95 2.75
N TYR A 70 12.81 19.69 2.86
CA TYR A 70 13.36 18.34 2.82
C TYR A 70 12.81 17.45 3.95
N LYS A 71 12.72 17.99 5.18
CA LYS A 71 12.17 17.26 6.32
C LYS A 71 10.71 16.87 6.09
N LYS A 72 9.89 17.78 5.56
CA LYS A 72 8.47 17.50 5.22
C LYS A 72 8.36 16.42 4.14
N LEU A 73 9.11 16.53 3.05
CA LEU A 73 9.12 15.54 1.98
C LEU A 73 9.60 14.17 2.46
N SER A 74 10.58 14.14 3.35
CA SER A 74 11.04 12.89 4.00
C SER A 74 9.97 12.26 4.87
N GLY A 75 9.16 13.06 5.54
CA GLY A 75 8.00 12.59 6.30
C GLY A 75 6.96 11.93 5.40
N TYR A 76 6.64 12.54 4.26
CA TYR A 76 5.71 11.94 3.29
C TYR A 76 6.22 10.61 2.73
N LEU A 77 7.52 10.52 2.42
CA LEU A 77 8.11 9.25 1.99
C LEU A 77 8.03 8.17 3.06
N ALA A 78 8.26 8.52 4.31
CA ALA A 78 8.19 7.56 5.42
C ALA A 78 6.74 7.02 5.60
N GLU A 79 5.72 7.86 5.47
CA GLU A 79 4.33 7.43 5.52
C GLU A 79 3.97 6.50 4.35
N ILE A 80 4.42 6.81 3.13
CA ILE A 80 4.21 5.96 1.96
C ILE A 80 4.95 4.62 2.12
N GLU A 81 6.18 4.64 2.62
CA GLU A 81 6.98 3.42 2.87
C GLU A 81 6.29 2.51 3.88
N LEU A 82 5.77 3.07 4.97
CA LEU A 82 5.03 2.31 5.98
C LEU A 82 3.76 1.67 5.42
N PHE A 83 3.02 2.39 4.59
CA PHE A 83 1.86 1.83 3.91
C PHE A 83 2.24 0.70 2.95
N CYS A 84 3.29 0.90 2.14
CA CYS A 84 3.81 -0.12 1.23
C CYS A 84 4.33 -1.36 1.97
N LEU A 85 4.95 -1.19 3.14
CA LEU A 85 5.32 -2.28 4.03
C LEU A 85 4.09 -3.11 4.43
N GLY A 86 2.98 -2.44 4.81
CA GLY A 86 1.72 -3.12 5.14
C GLY A 86 1.17 -3.94 3.97
N ILE A 87 1.27 -3.45 2.74
CA ILE A 87 0.92 -4.20 1.52
C ILE A 87 1.85 -5.41 1.35
N ASN A 88 3.16 -5.21 1.45
CA ASN A 88 4.16 -6.26 1.21
C ASN A 88 4.09 -7.38 2.24
N GLN A 89 3.77 -7.05 3.48
CA GLN A 89 3.56 -8.03 4.56
C GLN A 89 2.17 -8.67 4.54
N GLY A 90 1.31 -8.27 3.63
CA GLY A 90 -0.04 -8.83 3.53
C GLY A 90 -0.99 -8.37 4.64
N ILE A 91 -0.67 -7.32 5.39
CA ILE A 91 -1.59 -6.65 6.32
C ILE A 91 -2.70 -6.00 5.53
N TYR A 92 -2.36 -5.32 4.45
CA TYR A 92 -3.29 -4.72 3.50
C TYR A 92 -3.45 -5.59 2.25
N ASP A 93 -4.59 -5.45 1.58
CA ASP A 93 -4.91 -6.20 0.36
C ASP A 93 -4.38 -5.49 -0.89
N PHE A 94 -3.42 -6.13 -1.57
CA PHE A 94 -2.81 -5.55 -2.77
C PHE A 94 -3.82 -5.33 -3.90
N ASP A 95 -4.78 -6.24 -4.10
CA ASP A 95 -5.77 -6.13 -5.18
C ASP A 95 -6.69 -4.94 -4.98
N THR A 96 -7.12 -4.69 -3.75
CA THR A 96 -7.91 -3.51 -3.39
C THR A 96 -7.09 -2.24 -3.59
N PHE A 97 -5.85 -2.22 -3.12
CA PHE A 97 -4.95 -1.09 -3.34
C PHE A 97 -4.72 -0.81 -4.83
N TYR A 98 -4.41 -1.84 -5.62
CA TYR A 98 -4.18 -1.70 -7.06
C TYR A 98 -5.37 -1.06 -7.78
N LYS A 99 -6.58 -1.51 -7.50
CA LYS A 99 -7.80 -0.96 -8.10
C LYS A 99 -8.02 0.53 -7.79
N MET A 100 -7.60 0.98 -6.60
CA MET A 100 -7.74 2.39 -6.19
C MET A 100 -6.61 3.27 -6.72
N ALA A 101 -5.41 2.74 -6.76
CA ALA A 101 -4.19 3.53 -6.89
C ALA A 101 -3.50 3.42 -8.26
N HIS A 102 -3.87 2.45 -9.12
CA HIS A 102 -3.18 2.24 -10.40
C HIS A 102 -3.10 3.50 -11.26
N GLY A 103 -4.15 4.32 -11.30
CA GLY A 103 -4.16 5.57 -12.05
C GLY A 103 -3.15 6.62 -11.56
N TYR A 104 -2.75 6.56 -10.28
CA TYR A 104 -1.71 7.42 -9.71
C TYR A 104 -0.29 6.91 -9.99
N PHE A 105 -0.12 5.59 -10.07
CA PHE A 105 1.18 4.94 -10.21
C PHE A 105 1.55 4.66 -11.66
N ASP A 106 0.56 4.33 -12.50
CA ASP A 106 0.76 3.81 -13.84
C ASP A 106 0.68 4.91 -14.93
N ASN A 107 0.18 6.08 -14.61
CA ASN A 107 0.02 7.15 -15.58
C ASN A 107 1.34 7.92 -15.73
N ASP A 108 1.82 8.10 -16.95
CA ASP A 108 3.01 8.92 -17.28
C ASP A 108 2.91 10.36 -16.78
N ARG A 109 1.70 10.82 -16.47
CA ARG A 109 1.39 12.09 -15.82
C ARG A 109 1.05 11.96 -14.35
N GLY A 110 1.12 10.73 -13.79
CA GLY A 110 0.74 10.44 -12.42
C GLY A 110 1.62 11.18 -11.40
N THR A 111 1.00 11.63 -10.33
CA THR A 111 1.64 12.37 -9.23
C THR A 111 2.86 11.67 -8.68
N LEU A 112 2.84 10.35 -8.64
CA LEU A 112 3.93 9.55 -8.10
C LEU A 112 5.15 9.54 -9.01
N LYS A 113 4.98 9.38 -10.33
CA LYS A 113 6.09 9.40 -11.27
C LYS A 113 6.74 10.77 -11.35
N THR A 114 5.95 11.83 -11.30
CA THR A 114 6.45 13.20 -11.46
C THR A 114 6.99 13.81 -10.17
N ARG A 115 6.58 13.32 -9.02
CA ARG A 115 6.93 13.90 -7.71
C ARG A 115 7.66 12.94 -6.78
N LEU A 116 7.18 11.70 -6.68
CA LEU A 116 7.79 10.72 -5.79
C LEU A 116 9.09 10.17 -6.34
N LEU A 117 9.18 9.92 -7.65
CA LEU A 117 10.38 9.39 -8.28
C LEU A 117 11.57 10.34 -8.13
N PRO A 118 11.49 11.65 -8.42
CA PRO A 118 12.59 12.57 -8.18
C PRO A 118 13.02 12.63 -6.71
N LEU A 119 12.07 12.52 -5.79
CA LEU A 119 12.36 12.49 -4.36
C LEU A 119 13.05 11.20 -3.93
N LEU A 120 12.62 10.05 -4.47
CA LEU A 120 13.29 8.76 -4.25
C LEU A 120 14.70 8.76 -4.83
N GLU A 121 14.89 9.27 -6.04
CA GLU A 121 16.20 9.38 -6.68
C GLU A 121 17.15 10.27 -5.88
N ALA A 122 16.68 11.43 -5.41
CA ALA A 122 17.47 12.30 -4.57
C ALA A 122 17.90 11.66 -3.24
N LYS A 123 17.03 10.79 -2.68
CA LYS A 123 17.32 10.03 -1.45
C LYS A 123 18.23 8.82 -1.69
N LEU A 124 18.13 8.18 -2.85
CA LEU A 124 18.91 6.98 -3.19
C LEU A 124 20.38 7.30 -3.46
N ILE A 125 20.71 8.52 -3.88
CA ILE A 125 22.12 8.95 -4.09
C ILE A 125 22.95 8.85 -2.80
N ASP A 126 22.31 8.91 -1.63
CA ASP A 126 22.96 8.92 -0.33
C ASP A 126 22.70 7.73 0.58
N ALA A 127 21.69 6.95 0.26
CA ALA A 127 21.27 5.84 1.09
C ALA A 127 21.72 4.54 0.42
N LYS A 128 22.33 3.64 1.21
CA LYS A 128 22.48 2.25 0.84
C LYS A 128 21.12 1.76 0.29
N GLU A 129 21.13 0.90 -0.71
CA GLU A 129 19.96 0.40 -1.46
C GLU A 129 18.77 -0.11 -0.62
N GLU A 130 18.94 -0.23 0.69
CA GLU A 130 17.93 -0.76 1.62
C GLU A 130 16.82 0.23 2.00
N TYR A 131 17.01 1.53 1.78
CA TYR A 131 15.99 2.52 2.09
C TYR A 131 14.89 2.56 1.03
N TYR A 132 13.65 2.63 1.49
CA TYR A 132 12.45 2.69 0.63
C TYR A 132 12.25 1.45 -0.26
N TYR A 133 12.69 0.29 0.25
CA TYR A 133 12.53 -1.00 -0.42
C TYR A 133 11.07 -1.33 -0.71
N ASN A 134 10.17 -1.05 0.24
CA ASN A 134 8.77 -1.40 0.11
C ASN A 134 8.06 -0.58 -0.98
N ILE A 135 8.39 0.69 -1.13
CA ILE A 135 7.88 1.52 -2.23
C ILE A 135 8.34 0.96 -3.58
N ARG A 136 9.62 0.61 -3.69
CA ARG A 136 10.19 0.05 -4.93
C ARG A 136 9.58 -1.31 -5.28
N ASP A 137 9.49 -2.20 -4.31
CA ASP A 137 8.90 -3.54 -4.50
C ASP A 137 7.42 -3.44 -4.90
N MET A 138 6.66 -2.58 -4.24
CA MET A 138 5.28 -2.30 -4.58
C MET A 138 5.15 -1.75 -6.00
N TRP A 139 6.01 -0.80 -6.41
CA TRP A 139 6.02 -0.25 -7.76
C TRP A 139 6.28 -1.32 -8.83
N GLU A 140 7.27 -2.19 -8.59
CA GLU A 140 7.55 -3.31 -9.50
C GLU A 140 6.40 -4.31 -9.59
N LYS A 141 5.70 -4.57 -8.47
CA LYS A 141 4.49 -5.39 -8.47
C LYS A 141 3.37 -4.78 -9.30
N MET A 142 3.21 -3.45 -9.25
CA MET A 142 2.19 -2.76 -10.03
C MET A 142 2.47 -2.78 -11.53
N LYS A 143 3.73 -2.67 -11.95
CA LYS A 143 4.13 -2.75 -13.37
C LYS A 143 3.91 -4.12 -14.00
N LYS A 144 3.95 -5.18 -13.20
CA LYS A 144 3.81 -6.57 -13.69
C LYS A 144 2.36 -6.99 -13.90
N ARG A 145 1.39 -6.14 -13.59
CA ARG A 145 -0.03 -6.42 -13.65
C ARG A 145 -0.74 -5.66 -14.76
#